data_ac564faa3b405e203451068bc2b69af6
#
_entry.id   ac564faa3b405e203451068bc2b69af6
#
_cell.length_a   1.000
_cell.length_b   1.000
_cell.length_c   1.000
_cell.angle_alpha   90.00
_cell.angle_beta   90.00
_cell.angle_gamma   90.00
#
_symmetry.space_group_name_H-M   'P 1'
#
loop_
_entity.id
_entity.type
_entity.pdbx_description
1 polymer ?
#
loop_
_entity_poly.entity_id
_entity_poly.type
_entity_poly.pdbx_seq_one_letter_code
_entity_poly.pdbx_strand_id
1 'polypeptide(L)'
;MSASLHPVRHIPSVQRVTDDRPRFRVPVALPADEADAVEAAESTGGVDAEVRAFLDAQLEEGDLFVDLDPGLGFVALGAATAPGGIVTVLVSEPDAAVRARLQDAAVEVGGWLEWCAPTDTASLRAAVEAQRVDGGRVLVQASAAQLSVVAEALAALVRDEALVAVCVRDAAWCDDWDALVAFLRVLGLTPAVMTMRGEEALLVPVETRPDGAVIAIPVGVVDAMEADDRDPPETVAPSRPPAPPLVFPAAASARPTWVAARDGLLLQTSHSRTGYGVAGSHLLAALQRREVPVTLFPLGAVDPSLTENPRLGEAIARQDRYRGDLPSVRIAQAFDLAQHVGRGPRVAFPIFELDTFTARELHHLRQQDGVLVCTEWARQVCRQNGLTDIPIDVVPLGVDRTVFNPQVTPTRRWPDTVFVQVGKLEARKGQLELLRAFEAAFTPKDQVRLVLACGNPFIPRETLDAQLRPFRQSPMAARITLITSELATLRDVAALMAGADCGVFPVRAEGWNLEALEMLSMGKAVIATNCTAHTAYLSPANARLIQVDQLEVAHGGRAPGRWAAWGPSQHEQLVTELRAVHAARREGALPVNQEGIATAERHQWEDAADALLRGIQTVIGG
;
A
#
# COMPACT_ATOMS: atom_id res chain seq x y z
N MET A 1 -19.62 25.60 36.13
CA MET A 1 -18.76 26.51 35.34
C MET A 1 -18.69 25.94 33.95
N SER A 2 -19.19 26.65 32.95
CA SER A 2 -19.15 26.21 31.55
C SER A 2 -17.71 26.38 31.09
N ALA A 3 -17.00 25.28 30.85
CA ALA A 3 -15.74 25.29 30.17
C ALA A 3 -15.95 25.94 28.79
N SER A 4 -15.18 26.99 28.49
CA SER A 4 -15.21 27.61 27.18
C SER A 4 -14.59 26.63 26.18
N LEU A 5 -15.42 26.09 25.32
CA LEU A 5 -14.99 25.20 24.23
C LEU A 5 -14.37 26.05 23.12
N HIS A 6 -13.16 25.73 22.72
CA HIS A 6 -12.52 26.35 21.55
C HIS A 6 -12.97 25.66 20.25
N PRO A 7 -13.09 26.40 19.14
CA PRO A 7 -13.47 25.78 17.85
C PRO A 7 -12.39 24.80 17.37
N VAL A 8 -12.84 23.79 16.64
CA VAL A 8 -11.98 22.80 15.98
C VAL A 8 -10.85 23.48 15.21
N ARG A 9 -9.61 23.20 15.53
CA ARG A 9 -8.42 23.75 14.85
C ARG A 9 -7.76 22.67 13.99
N HIS A 10 -7.17 23.12 12.91
CA HIS A 10 -6.33 22.30 12.05
C HIS A 10 -4.92 22.29 12.61
N ILE A 11 -4.43 21.14 13.03
CA ILE A 11 -3.12 21.01 13.67
C ILE A 11 -2.18 20.29 12.71
N PRO A 12 -1.04 20.92 12.35
CA PRO A 12 -0.04 20.27 11.53
C PRO A 12 0.66 19.18 12.35
N SER A 13 0.62 17.95 11.85
CA SER A 13 1.51 16.91 12.38
C SER A 13 2.88 17.12 11.76
N VAL A 14 3.88 17.37 12.56
CA VAL A 14 5.30 17.46 12.19
C VAL A 14 5.64 18.29 10.95
N GLN A 15 6.30 19.39 11.14
CA GLN A 15 6.61 20.33 10.06
C GLN A 15 8.03 20.25 9.50
N ARG A 16 8.90 19.33 9.92
CA ARG A 16 10.32 19.45 9.56
C ARG A 16 10.97 18.32 8.78
N VAL A 17 10.31 17.21 8.51
CA VAL A 17 10.96 16.12 7.75
C VAL A 17 10.43 16.01 6.33
N THR A 18 9.18 16.37 6.05
CA THR A 18 8.68 16.55 4.67
C THR A 18 7.44 17.46 4.69
N ASP A 19 7.37 18.44 3.79
CA ASP A 19 6.20 19.33 3.60
C ASP A 19 4.92 18.62 3.12
N ASP A 20 4.96 17.32 2.89
CA ASP A 20 3.93 16.55 2.17
C ASP A 20 3.05 15.67 3.08
N ARG A 21 3.08 15.84 4.40
CA ARG A 21 2.31 14.98 5.30
C ARG A 21 0.87 15.39 5.47
N PRO A 22 -0.05 14.41 5.66
CA PRO A 22 -1.44 14.72 5.89
C PRO A 22 -1.58 15.53 7.18
N ARG A 23 -2.20 16.69 7.03
CA ARG A 23 -2.64 17.51 8.17
C ARG A 23 -3.97 16.96 8.62
N PHE A 24 -4.07 16.52 9.86
CA PHE A 24 -5.34 16.07 10.42
C PHE A 24 -5.94 17.09 11.37
N ARG A 25 -7.26 17.14 11.38
CA ARG A 25 -8.02 17.94 12.33
C ARG A 25 -8.39 17.02 13.46
N VAL A 26 -7.98 17.37 14.66
CA VAL A 26 -8.53 16.73 15.85
C VAL A 26 -9.77 17.53 16.26
N PRO A 27 -10.97 16.98 16.17
CA PRO A 27 -12.19 17.66 16.59
C PRO A 27 -12.24 17.65 18.12
N VAL A 28 -11.47 18.52 18.75
CA VAL A 28 -11.37 18.57 20.21
C VAL A 28 -11.97 19.87 20.73
N ALA A 29 -12.97 19.73 21.58
CA ALA A 29 -13.26 20.77 22.55
C ALA A 29 -12.16 20.69 23.61
N LEU A 30 -11.12 21.51 23.47
CA LEU A 30 -9.99 21.53 24.38
C LEU A 30 -10.30 22.35 25.65
N PRO A 31 -9.88 21.88 26.83
CA PRO A 31 -9.71 22.76 28.00
C PRO A 31 -8.80 23.94 27.65
N ALA A 32 -8.96 25.07 28.36
CA ALA A 32 -8.25 26.30 28.02
C ALA A 32 -6.72 26.19 28.15
N ASP A 33 -6.24 25.35 29.06
CA ASP A 33 -4.83 25.02 29.30
C ASP A 33 -4.21 24.18 28.18
N GLU A 34 -5.00 23.34 27.50
CA GLU A 34 -4.54 22.57 26.35
C GLU A 34 -4.57 23.36 25.03
N ALA A 35 -5.39 24.44 24.96
CA ALA A 35 -5.44 25.31 23.80
C ALA A 35 -4.13 26.11 23.62
N ASP A 36 -3.50 26.51 24.73
CA ASP A 36 -2.21 27.22 24.72
C ASP A 36 -1.08 26.31 24.23
N ALA A 37 -1.13 25.00 24.57
CA ALA A 37 -0.18 24.00 24.07
C ALA A 37 -0.31 23.78 22.57
N VAL A 38 -1.53 23.80 22.04
CA VAL A 38 -1.80 23.70 20.59
C VAL A 38 -1.28 24.95 19.86
N GLU A 39 -1.48 26.17 20.42
CA GLU A 39 -0.99 27.40 19.83
C GLU A 39 0.53 27.47 19.81
N ALA A 40 1.19 26.99 20.89
CA ALA A 40 2.63 26.82 20.92
C ALA A 40 3.14 25.80 19.89
N ALA A 41 2.44 24.70 19.70
CA ALA A 41 2.76 23.68 18.71
C ALA A 41 2.60 24.18 17.28
N GLU A 42 1.57 24.96 16.98
CA GLU A 42 1.39 25.61 15.66
C GLU A 42 2.56 26.57 15.33
N SER A 43 3.15 27.20 16.35
CA SER A 43 4.27 28.13 16.16
C SER A 43 5.63 27.43 16.00
N THR A 44 5.79 26.22 16.54
CA THR A 44 7.06 25.45 16.56
C THR A 44 7.14 24.30 15.56
N GLY A 45 6.06 24.04 14.86
CA GLY A 45 6.03 22.99 13.81
C GLY A 45 5.41 21.66 14.22
N GLY A 46 4.76 21.58 15.37
CA GLY A 46 3.97 20.41 15.78
C GLY A 46 4.23 19.97 17.22
N VAL A 47 3.27 19.25 17.82
CA VAL A 47 3.41 18.65 19.14
C VAL A 47 4.28 17.40 19.03
N ASP A 48 5.26 17.24 19.92
CA ASP A 48 6.17 16.08 19.97
C ASP A 48 6.89 15.81 18.63
N ALA A 49 7.30 16.89 17.93
CA ALA A 49 7.90 16.82 16.60
C ALA A 49 9.10 15.87 16.50
N GLU A 50 9.92 15.83 17.56
CA GLU A 50 11.12 14.99 17.65
C GLU A 50 10.76 13.50 17.78
N VAL A 51 9.82 13.19 18.68
CA VAL A 51 9.29 11.82 18.84
C VAL A 51 8.66 11.34 17.54
N ARG A 52 7.90 12.19 16.91
CA ARG A 52 7.26 11.89 15.64
C ARG A 52 8.27 11.60 14.53
N ALA A 53 9.28 12.45 14.36
CA ALA A 53 10.31 12.24 13.36
C ALA A 53 11.10 10.94 13.60
N PHE A 54 11.35 10.60 14.87
CA PHE A 54 11.96 9.32 15.23
C PHE A 54 11.07 8.13 14.85
N LEU A 55 9.78 8.17 15.20
CA LEU A 55 8.83 7.10 14.86
C LEU A 55 8.72 6.90 13.35
N ASP A 56 8.66 7.99 12.59
CA ASP A 56 8.58 7.93 11.13
C ASP A 56 9.83 7.30 10.49
N ALA A 57 10.99 7.47 11.12
CA ALA A 57 12.24 6.86 10.65
C ALA A 57 12.38 5.40 11.07
N GLN A 58 11.73 4.96 12.15
CA GLN A 58 11.96 3.66 12.76
C GLN A 58 10.81 2.66 12.58
N LEU A 59 9.54 3.13 12.43
CA LEU A 59 8.39 2.24 12.30
C LEU A 59 8.36 1.57 10.92
N GLU A 60 8.20 0.26 10.93
CA GLU A 60 8.08 -0.59 9.75
C GLU A 60 6.77 -1.38 9.78
N GLU A 61 6.38 -1.97 8.65
CA GLU A 61 5.20 -2.82 8.58
C GLU A 61 5.33 -4.04 9.49
N GLY A 62 4.32 -4.27 10.32
CA GLY A 62 4.30 -5.34 11.31
C GLY A 62 4.85 -4.95 12.69
N ASP A 63 5.37 -3.72 12.85
CA ASP A 63 5.76 -3.22 14.17
C ASP A 63 4.54 -2.91 15.04
N LEU A 64 4.74 -2.97 16.35
CA LEU A 64 3.77 -2.57 17.36
C LEU A 64 4.24 -1.28 18.04
N PHE A 65 3.45 -0.22 17.92
CA PHE A 65 3.63 0.99 18.70
C PHE A 65 2.68 1.00 19.89
N VAL A 66 3.22 1.15 21.09
CA VAL A 66 2.46 1.18 22.35
C VAL A 66 2.52 2.58 22.93
N ASP A 67 1.39 3.28 22.98
CA ASP A 67 1.25 4.61 23.55
C ASP A 67 0.54 4.55 24.91
N LEU A 68 1.30 4.66 25.98
CA LEU A 68 0.80 4.62 27.35
C LEU A 68 0.37 6.01 27.85
N ASP A 69 0.77 7.08 27.14
CA ASP A 69 0.46 8.46 27.47
C ASP A 69 0.08 9.25 26.21
N PRO A 70 -1.10 8.99 25.64
CA PRO A 70 -1.49 9.54 24.35
C PRO A 70 -1.71 11.05 24.36
N GLY A 71 -2.00 11.67 25.51
CA GLY A 71 -2.32 13.09 25.61
C GLY A 71 -3.40 13.50 24.61
N LEU A 72 -3.09 14.42 23.69
CA LEU A 72 -3.98 14.81 22.58
C LEU A 72 -4.00 13.81 21.43
N GLY A 73 -3.26 12.71 21.50
CA GLY A 73 -3.25 11.62 20.51
C GLY A 73 -2.40 11.87 19.28
N PHE A 74 -1.64 12.95 19.19
CA PHE A 74 -0.86 13.30 17.99
C PHE A 74 0.20 12.26 17.64
N VAL A 75 0.87 11.71 18.63
CA VAL A 75 1.90 10.70 18.41
C VAL A 75 1.27 9.37 18.00
N ALA A 76 0.21 8.93 18.68
CA ALA A 76 -0.54 7.72 18.33
C ALA A 76 -1.15 7.80 16.93
N LEU A 77 -1.81 8.92 16.60
CA LEU A 77 -2.38 9.15 15.27
C LEU A 77 -1.27 9.19 14.21
N GLY A 78 -0.14 9.77 14.58
CA GLY A 78 1.01 9.81 13.73
C GLY A 78 1.59 8.44 13.45
N ALA A 79 1.76 7.59 14.46
CA ALA A 79 2.22 6.22 14.29
C ALA A 79 1.24 5.40 13.43
N ALA A 80 -0.07 5.57 13.63
CA ALA A 80 -1.10 4.92 12.82
C ALA A 80 -1.06 5.30 11.32
N THR A 81 -0.39 6.39 10.99
CA THR A 81 -0.21 6.88 9.61
C THR A 81 1.26 6.91 9.18
N ALA A 82 2.11 6.14 9.85
CA ALA A 82 3.54 6.11 9.56
C ALA A 82 3.83 5.69 8.12
N PRO A 83 4.81 6.29 7.45
CA PRO A 83 5.15 5.95 6.06
C PRO A 83 5.69 4.53 5.89
N GLY A 84 6.17 3.92 6.96
CA GLY A 84 6.81 2.60 6.93
C GLY A 84 5.90 1.42 6.64
N GLY A 85 4.58 1.59 6.70
CA GLY A 85 3.61 0.52 6.44
C GLY A 85 2.49 0.44 7.47
N ILE A 86 1.82 -0.71 7.57
CA ILE A 86 0.79 -0.95 8.58
C ILE A 86 1.48 -1.23 9.92
N VAL A 87 1.29 -0.30 10.85
CA VAL A 87 1.72 -0.42 12.24
C VAL A 87 0.48 -0.65 13.10
N THR A 88 0.53 -1.62 13.99
CA THR A 88 -0.50 -1.75 15.02
C THR A 88 -0.21 -0.72 16.12
N VAL A 89 -1.19 0.11 16.45
CA VAL A 89 -1.05 1.14 17.48
C VAL A 89 -1.94 0.78 18.67
N LEU A 90 -1.31 0.46 19.78
CA LEU A 90 -1.96 0.11 21.04
C LEU A 90 -1.94 1.32 21.99
N VAL A 91 -3.11 1.84 22.34
CA VAL A 91 -3.24 3.09 23.11
C VAL A 91 -3.86 2.84 24.47
N SER A 92 -3.26 3.42 25.50
CA SER A 92 -3.81 3.41 26.86
C SER A 92 -4.51 4.74 27.17
N GLU A 93 -5.84 4.75 27.09
CA GLU A 93 -6.66 5.93 27.43
C GLU A 93 -7.89 5.49 28.25
N PRO A 94 -7.99 5.91 29.51
CA PRO A 94 -9.09 5.51 30.38
C PRO A 94 -10.42 6.21 30.06
N ASP A 95 -10.39 7.43 29.54
CA ASP A 95 -11.58 8.21 29.24
C ASP A 95 -12.27 7.76 27.95
N ALA A 96 -13.51 7.30 28.06
CA ALA A 96 -14.27 6.80 26.92
C ALA A 96 -14.61 7.89 25.90
N ALA A 97 -14.75 9.17 26.31
CA ALA A 97 -15.03 10.27 25.42
C ALA A 97 -13.76 10.68 24.65
N VAL A 98 -12.60 10.63 25.29
CA VAL A 98 -11.30 10.84 24.66
C VAL A 98 -11.03 9.71 23.64
N ARG A 99 -11.23 8.46 24.04
CA ARG A 99 -11.09 7.31 23.10
C ARG A 99 -11.95 7.46 21.85
N ALA A 100 -13.22 7.82 22.01
CA ALA A 100 -14.10 8.01 20.87
C ALA A 100 -13.58 9.09 19.89
N ARG A 101 -13.11 10.22 20.43
CA ARG A 101 -12.57 11.31 19.63
C ARG A 101 -11.27 10.93 18.89
N LEU A 102 -10.37 10.24 19.57
CA LEU A 102 -9.12 9.76 18.95
C LEU A 102 -9.39 8.72 17.88
N GLN A 103 -10.37 7.84 18.11
CA GLN A 103 -10.78 6.86 17.10
C GLN A 103 -11.39 7.52 15.87
N ASP A 104 -12.24 8.53 16.04
CA ASP A 104 -12.81 9.29 14.92
C ASP A 104 -11.70 10.00 14.12
N ALA A 105 -10.74 10.62 14.82
CA ALA A 105 -9.59 11.27 14.18
C ALA A 105 -8.68 10.26 13.45
N ALA A 106 -8.45 9.07 14.02
CA ALA A 106 -7.68 8.01 13.37
C ALA A 106 -8.34 7.55 12.06
N VAL A 107 -9.66 7.37 12.07
CA VAL A 107 -10.44 6.99 10.88
C VAL A 107 -10.36 8.08 9.79
N GLU A 108 -10.41 9.36 10.16
CA GLU A 108 -10.27 10.48 9.21
C GLU A 108 -8.93 10.46 8.47
N VAL A 109 -7.85 10.04 9.12
CA VAL A 109 -6.51 9.96 8.50
C VAL A 109 -6.18 8.58 7.93
N GLY A 110 -7.14 7.65 7.96
CA GLY A 110 -6.97 6.30 7.40
C GLY A 110 -6.19 5.34 8.30
N GLY A 111 -6.02 5.69 9.59
CA GLY A 111 -5.40 4.85 10.62
C GLY A 111 -6.41 4.10 11.48
N TRP A 112 -5.91 3.25 12.35
CA TRP A 112 -6.69 2.52 13.34
C TRP A 112 -5.95 2.45 14.67
N LEU A 113 -6.67 2.60 15.79
CA LEU A 113 -6.12 2.50 17.14
C LEU A 113 -6.74 1.31 17.87
N GLU A 114 -5.91 0.48 18.46
CA GLU A 114 -6.31 -0.55 19.41
C GLU A 114 -6.24 -0.03 20.85
N TRP A 115 -7.10 -0.50 21.72
CA TRP A 115 -7.22 0.04 23.07
C TRP A 115 -6.75 -0.96 24.11
N CYS A 116 -5.90 -0.51 25.02
CA CYS A 116 -5.54 -1.25 26.22
C CYS A 116 -5.74 -0.38 27.46
N ALA A 117 -5.78 -1.01 28.61
CA ALA A 117 -5.79 -0.32 29.91
C ALA A 117 -4.83 -1.06 30.85
N PRO A 118 -3.51 -0.99 30.58
CA PRO A 118 -2.54 -1.66 31.42
C PRO A 118 -2.50 -0.96 32.79
N THR A 119 -2.94 -1.67 33.82
CA THR A 119 -2.86 -1.24 35.21
C THR A 119 -1.58 -1.74 35.89
N ASP A 120 -0.88 -2.67 35.25
CA ASP A 120 0.36 -3.31 35.74
C ASP A 120 1.14 -3.95 34.59
N THR A 121 2.33 -4.45 34.89
CA THR A 121 3.23 -5.14 33.98
C THR A 121 2.59 -6.36 33.28
N ALA A 122 1.76 -7.14 34.00
CA ALA A 122 1.17 -8.35 33.45
C ALA A 122 0.11 -8.03 32.38
N SER A 123 -0.71 -6.99 32.61
CA SER A 123 -1.71 -6.54 31.65
C SER A 123 -1.09 -5.93 30.40
N LEU A 124 -0.02 -5.17 30.54
CA LEU A 124 0.71 -4.64 29.37
C LEU A 124 1.34 -5.77 28.56
N ARG A 125 1.98 -6.73 29.23
CA ARG A 125 2.59 -7.88 28.55
C ARG A 125 1.56 -8.68 27.76
N ALA A 126 0.41 -8.97 28.37
CA ALA A 126 -0.67 -9.69 27.70
C ALA A 126 -1.21 -8.91 26.47
N ALA A 127 -1.34 -7.59 26.57
CA ALA A 127 -1.78 -6.74 25.47
C ALA A 127 -0.76 -6.74 24.32
N VAL A 128 0.53 -6.62 24.62
CA VAL A 128 1.60 -6.67 23.64
C VAL A 128 1.67 -8.04 22.96
N GLU A 129 1.63 -9.14 23.73
CA GLU A 129 1.63 -10.50 23.19
C GLU A 129 0.42 -10.77 22.28
N ALA A 130 -0.75 -10.21 22.59
CA ALA A 130 -1.96 -10.38 21.79
C ALA A 130 -1.92 -9.65 20.44
N GLN A 131 -1.20 -8.53 20.36
CA GLN A 131 -1.18 -7.65 19.18
C GLN A 131 0.13 -7.74 18.36
N ARG A 132 1.20 -8.25 18.96
CA ARG A 132 2.49 -8.38 18.29
C ARG A 132 2.46 -9.51 17.28
N VAL A 133 2.85 -9.20 16.05
CA VAL A 133 3.11 -10.20 15.02
C VAL A 133 4.42 -10.93 15.33
N ASP A 134 4.52 -12.22 14.99
CA ASP A 134 5.76 -13.00 15.18
C ASP A 134 6.97 -12.30 14.53
N GLY A 135 7.98 -11.98 15.34
CA GLY A 135 9.17 -11.25 14.91
C GLY A 135 9.00 -9.73 14.81
N GLY A 136 7.80 -9.19 15.06
CA GLY A 136 7.54 -7.75 15.06
C GLY A 136 8.27 -7.03 16.20
N ARG A 137 8.78 -5.84 15.90
CA ARG A 137 9.47 -4.98 16.86
C ARG A 137 8.45 -4.16 17.65
N VAL A 138 8.84 -3.67 18.81
CA VAL A 138 7.97 -2.88 19.71
C VAL A 138 8.62 -1.53 20.01
N LEU A 139 7.87 -0.45 19.79
CA LEU A 139 8.23 0.88 20.22
C LEU A 139 7.21 1.33 21.28
N VAL A 140 7.68 1.93 22.36
CA VAL A 140 6.83 2.34 23.48
C VAL A 140 6.95 3.84 23.72
N GLN A 141 5.82 4.52 23.91
CA GLN A 141 5.76 5.88 24.45
C GLN A 141 5.13 5.86 25.83
N ALA A 142 5.76 6.55 26.78
CA ALA A 142 5.28 6.64 28.14
C ALA A 142 5.74 7.94 28.83
N SER A 143 5.04 8.34 29.89
CA SER A 143 5.58 9.33 30.84
C SER A 143 6.55 8.67 31.81
N ALA A 144 7.43 9.46 32.44
CA ALA A 144 8.36 8.96 33.44
C ALA A 144 7.65 8.23 34.60
N ALA A 145 6.47 8.69 34.99
CA ALA A 145 5.65 8.06 36.03
C ALA A 145 5.14 6.67 35.61
N GLN A 146 4.79 6.45 34.36
CA GLN A 146 4.28 5.17 33.86
C GLN A 146 5.38 4.12 33.70
N LEU A 147 6.63 4.52 33.42
CA LEU A 147 7.74 3.60 33.23
C LEU A 147 7.93 2.66 34.41
N SER A 148 7.77 3.14 35.65
CA SER A 148 7.92 2.30 36.85
C SER A 148 6.85 1.20 36.94
N VAL A 149 5.65 1.45 36.44
CA VAL A 149 4.53 0.51 36.46
C VAL A 149 4.75 -0.64 35.47
N VAL A 150 5.43 -0.37 34.36
CA VAL A 150 5.62 -1.33 33.27
C VAL A 150 7.04 -1.84 33.12
N ALA A 151 7.91 -1.57 34.11
CA ALA A 151 9.35 -1.85 34.09
C ALA A 151 9.70 -3.31 33.72
N GLU A 152 9.02 -4.28 34.31
CA GLU A 152 9.30 -5.70 34.05
C GLU A 152 8.90 -6.12 32.61
N ALA A 153 7.83 -5.53 32.06
CA ALA A 153 7.44 -5.78 30.68
C ALA A 153 8.49 -5.21 29.71
N LEU A 154 8.97 -3.98 29.97
CA LEU A 154 10.04 -3.37 29.18
C LEU A 154 11.34 -4.19 29.25
N ALA A 155 11.74 -4.61 30.45
CA ALA A 155 12.92 -5.46 30.64
C ALA A 155 12.79 -6.81 29.91
N ALA A 156 11.59 -7.38 29.81
CA ALA A 156 11.36 -8.58 29.01
C ALA A 156 11.54 -8.30 27.52
N LEU A 157 10.95 -7.21 27.00
CA LEU A 157 11.09 -6.83 25.60
C LEU A 157 12.54 -6.52 25.21
N VAL A 158 13.34 -5.94 26.11
CA VAL A 158 14.79 -5.74 25.89
C VAL A 158 15.52 -7.10 25.81
N ARG A 159 15.24 -8.02 26.73
CA ARG A 159 15.88 -9.37 26.71
C ARG A 159 15.53 -10.19 25.48
N ASP A 160 14.30 -10.00 24.96
CA ASP A 160 13.81 -10.72 23.79
C ASP A 160 14.22 -10.03 22.47
N GLU A 161 15.07 -9.00 22.54
CA GLU A 161 15.54 -8.17 21.42
C GLU A 161 14.38 -7.57 20.59
N ALA A 162 13.21 -7.40 21.23
CA ALA A 162 12.01 -6.92 20.59
C ALA A 162 11.80 -5.42 20.73
N LEU A 163 12.36 -4.79 21.77
CA LEU A 163 12.22 -3.37 22.03
C LEU A 163 13.18 -2.56 21.16
N VAL A 164 12.63 -1.65 20.37
CA VAL A 164 13.44 -0.71 19.56
C VAL A 164 13.80 0.52 20.37
N ALA A 165 12.81 1.14 21.01
CA ALA A 165 13.01 2.34 21.82
C ALA A 165 11.85 2.57 22.79
N VAL A 166 12.12 3.40 23.81
CA VAL A 166 11.11 4.00 24.70
C VAL A 166 11.20 5.50 24.59
N CYS A 167 10.13 6.13 24.12
CA CYS A 167 10.01 7.59 24.05
C CYS A 167 9.44 8.11 25.37
N VAL A 168 10.19 8.93 26.10
CA VAL A 168 9.77 9.53 27.38
C VAL A 168 9.42 10.99 27.14
N ARG A 169 8.12 11.31 27.10
CA ARG A 169 7.61 12.62 26.73
C ARG A 169 7.95 13.73 27.72
N ASP A 170 7.83 13.43 29.01
CA ASP A 170 7.93 14.39 30.10
C ASP A 170 9.33 14.43 30.75
N ALA A 171 10.35 13.92 30.06
CA ALA A 171 11.71 13.87 30.59
C ALA A 171 12.25 15.27 30.99
N ALA A 172 11.91 16.29 30.22
CA ALA A 172 12.26 17.70 30.53
C ALA A 172 11.61 18.23 31.82
N TRP A 173 10.48 17.64 32.25
CA TRP A 173 9.73 18.04 33.44
C TRP A 173 9.89 17.07 34.63
N CYS A 174 10.74 16.04 34.46
CA CYS A 174 11.02 15.07 35.51
C CYS A 174 11.77 15.73 36.68
N ASP A 175 11.24 15.60 37.90
CA ASP A 175 11.84 16.25 39.09
C ASP A 175 13.21 15.66 39.43
N ASP A 176 13.44 14.37 39.14
CA ASP A 176 14.69 13.65 39.41
C ASP A 176 15.22 12.97 38.13
N TRP A 177 15.97 13.76 37.37
CA TRP A 177 16.63 13.27 36.13
C TRP A 177 17.60 12.13 36.39
N ASP A 178 18.39 12.21 37.45
CA ASP A 178 19.39 11.19 37.76
C ASP A 178 18.73 9.84 38.09
N ALA A 179 17.61 9.88 38.81
CA ALA A 179 16.81 8.68 39.10
C ALA A 179 16.20 8.07 37.81
N LEU A 180 15.70 8.89 36.89
CA LEU A 180 15.18 8.44 35.60
C LEU A 180 16.30 7.77 34.77
N VAL A 181 17.46 8.39 34.65
CA VAL A 181 18.62 7.83 33.93
C VAL A 181 19.09 6.52 34.57
N ALA A 182 19.19 6.48 35.89
CA ALA A 182 19.55 5.26 36.62
C ALA A 182 18.54 4.14 36.36
N PHE A 183 17.26 4.45 36.36
CA PHE A 183 16.18 3.51 36.07
C PHE A 183 16.27 2.96 34.64
N LEU A 184 16.41 3.82 33.63
CA LEU A 184 16.56 3.41 32.22
C LEU A 184 17.80 2.49 32.04
N ARG A 185 18.92 2.82 32.67
CA ARG A 185 20.14 1.98 32.64
C ARG A 185 19.94 0.60 33.27
N VAL A 186 19.16 0.51 34.35
CA VAL A 186 18.80 -0.79 34.96
C VAL A 186 17.98 -1.65 34.00
N LEU A 187 17.17 -1.03 33.14
CA LEU A 187 16.43 -1.71 32.08
C LEU A 187 17.29 -2.08 30.86
N GLY A 188 18.57 -1.70 30.85
CA GLY A 188 19.44 -1.90 29.67
C GLY A 188 19.22 -0.88 28.56
N LEU A 189 18.72 0.32 28.92
CA LEU A 189 18.42 1.40 27.97
C LEU A 189 19.36 2.60 28.18
N THR A 190 19.78 3.22 27.10
CA THR A 190 20.57 4.46 27.10
C THR A 190 19.70 5.62 26.68
N PRO A 191 19.58 6.68 27.49
CA PRO A 191 18.83 7.88 27.10
C PRO A 191 19.58 8.67 26.02
N ALA A 192 18.87 9.09 24.98
CA ALA A 192 19.37 9.87 23.87
C ALA A 192 18.36 10.95 23.49
N VAL A 193 18.81 12.01 22.83
CA VAL A 193 17.96 13.00 22.19
C VAL A 193 18.17 12.96 20.68
N MET A 194 17.14 13.28 19.94
CA MET A 194 17.26 13.43 18.51
C MET A 194 17.79 14.84 18.18
N THR A 195 18.85 14.88 17.40
CA THR A 195 19.48 16.11 16.94
C THR A 195 19.57 16.11 15.42
N MET A 196 19.23 17.24 14.81
CA MET A 196 19.36 17.39 13.36
C MET A 196 20.76 17.88 13.00
N ARG A 197 21.45 17.15 12.11
CA ARG A 197 22.72 17.56 11.52
C ARG A 197 22.54 17.73 10.01
N GLY A 198 22.18 18.93 9.57
CA GLY A 198 21.73 19.16 8.20
C GLY A 198 20.35 18.54 7.97
N GLU A 199 20.24 17.63 7.03
CA GLU A 199 19.01 16.86 6.74
C GLU A 199 18.94 15.51 7.48
N GLU A 200 20.00 15.11 8.17
CA GLU A 200 20.07 13.84 8.90
C GLU A 200 19.62 14.01 10.36
N ALA A 201 18.80 13.06 10.82
CA ALA A 201 18.40 12.96 12.22
C ALA A 201 19.34 11.96 12.92
N LEU A 202 20.03 12.43 13.96
CA LEU A 202 20.97 11.63 14.75
C LEU A 202 20.47 11.47 16.18
N LEU A 203 20.60 10.27 16.75
CA LEU A 203 20.41 10.03 18.18
C LEU A 203 21.73 10.26 18.92
N VAL A 204 21.73 11.21 19.82
CA VAL A 204 22.91 11.56 20.62
C VAL A 204 22.65 11.18 22.07
N PRO A 205 23.45 10.27 22.67
CA PRO A 205 23.33 9.93 24.09
C PRO A 205 23.47 11.16 24.97
N VAL A 206 22.64 11.27 26.00
CA VAL A 206 22.65 12.39 26.93
C VAL A 206 22.91 11.96 28.36
N GLU A 207 23.80 12.71 29.04
CA GLU A 207 24.09 12.54 30.46
C GLU A 207 23.43 13.61 31.32
N THR A 208 23.07 14.74 30.71
CA THR A 208 22.44 15.88 31.39
C THR A 208 21.00 16.01 30.91
N ARG A 209 20.14 16.55 31.78
CA ARG A 209 18.71 16.76 31.49
C ARG A 209 18.52 17.60 30.21
N PRO A 210 17.80 17.08 29.20
CA PRO A 210 17.49 17.82 27.98
C PRO A 210 16.28 18.75 28.15
N ASP A 211 16.09 19.62 27.19
CA ASP A 211 14.93 20.54 27.14
C ASP A 211 13.69 19.90 26.44
N GLY A 212 13.80 18.67 25.95
CA GLY A 212 12.77 17.99 25.18
C GLY A 212 12.53 16.53 25.61
N ALA A 213 11.86 15.78 24.74
CA ALA A 213 11.62 14.36 24.95
C ALA A 213 12.92 13.55 24.88
N VAL A 214 12.98 12.45 25.60
CA VAL A 214 14.10 11.51 25.59
C VAL A 214 13.68 10.23 24.89
N ILE A 215 14.56 9.72 24.05
CA ILE A 215 14.43 8.44 23.37
C ILE A 215 15.44 7.49 24.01
N ALA A 216 14.96 6.53 24.78
CA ALA A 216 15.80 5.54 25.43
C ALA A 216 15.89 4.28 24.54
N ILE A 217 17.10 3.92 24.13
CA ILE A 217 17.38 2.81 23.21
C ILE A 217 18.18 1.70 23.90
N PRO A 218 18.02 0.42 23.49
CA PRO A 218 18.81 -0.69 24.05
C PRO A 218 20.32 -0.46 23.87
N VAL A 219 21.10 -0.81 24.87
CA VAL A 219 22.56 -0.57 24.90
C VAL A 219 23.27 -1.18 23.68
N GLY A 220 22.88 -2.37 23.25
CA GLY A 220 23.47 -3.01 22.07
C GLY A 220 23.27 -2.25 20.74
N VAL A 221 22.24 -1.41 20.65
CA VAL A 221 22.00 -0.55 19.49
C VAL A 221 22.96 0.65 19.51
N VAL A 222 23.25 1.22 20.70
CA VAL A 222 24.21 2.32 20.86
C VAL A 222 25.61 1.87 20.45
N ASP A 223 26.04 0.68 20.90
CA ASP A 223 27.34 0.14 20.56
C ASP A 223 27.52 -0.06 19.04
N ALA A 224 26.46 -0.46 18.34
CA ALA A 224 26.45 -0.59 16.88
C ALA A 224 26.54 0.77 16.17
N MET A 225 25.82 1.79 16.67
CA MET A 225 25.86 3.16 16.11
C MET A 225 27.21 3.83 16.35
N GLU A 226 27.84 3.63 17.53
CA GLU A 226 29.18 4.16 17.81
C GLU A 226 30.29 3.46 17.01
N ALA A 227 30.06 2.22 16.55
CA ALA A 227 31.02 1.49 15.74
C ALA A 227 31.09 2.01 14.29
N ASP A 228 29.99 2.57 13.78
CA ASP A 228 29.91 3.11 12.41
C ASP A 228 30.54 4.52 12.28
N ASP A 229 30.61 5.28 13.38
CA ASP A 229 31.16 6.65 13.41
C ASP A 229 32.67 6.71 13.75
N ARG A 230 33.31 5.57 14.01
CA ARG A 230 34.75 5.51 14.23
C ARG A 230 35.47 5.34 12.91
N ASP A 231 36.17 6.38 12.49
CA ASP A 231 37.29 6.20 11.55
C ASP A 231 38.16 5.03 12.06
N PRO A 232 38.47 4.03 11.23
CA PRO A 232 39.29 2.92 11.68
C PRO A 232 40.59 3.47 12.24
N PRO A 233 40.99 3.09 13.48
CA PRO A 233 42.25 3.56 14.01
C PRO A 233 43.36 3.14 13.04
N GLU A 234 44.27 4.07 12.73
CA GLU A 234 45.53 3.75 12.05
C GLU A 234 46.27 2.70 12.89
N THR A 235 45.89 1.45 12.74
CA THR A 235 46.67 0.33 13.27
C THR A 235 47.86 0.16 12.35
N VAL A 236 49.01 0.58 12.85
CA VAL A 236 50.29 0.03 12.41
C VAL A 236 50.22 -1.48 12.66
N ALA A 237 49.84 -2.22 11.64
CA ALA A 237 49.80 -3.66 11.70
C ALA A 237 51.24 -4.22 11.85
N PRO A 238 51.49 -5.19 12.75
CA PRO A 238 52.67 -5.99 12.65
C PRO A 238 52.64 -6.70 11.29
N SER A 239 53.72 -6.56 10.55
CA SER A 239 53.91 -7.12 9.21
C SER A 239 53.74 -8.64 9.22
N ARG A 240 52.53 -9.09 8.95
CA ARG A 240 52.28 -10.49 8.58
C ARG A 240 52.59 -10.59 7.08
N PRO A 241 53.37 -11.57 6.63
CA PRO A 241 53.59 -11.76 5.21
C PRO A 241 52.22 -11.88 4.50
N PRO A 242 52.03 -11.23 3.34
CA PRO A 242 50.78 -11.33 2.63
C PRO A 242 50.45 -12.79 2.36
N ALA A 243 49.28 -13.22 2.78
CA ALA A 243 48.75 -14.50 2.34
C ALA A 243 48.73 -14.48 0.80
N PRO A 244 49.11 -15.58 0.13
CA PRO A 244 49.04 -15.62 -1.32
C PRO A 244 47.61 -15.24 -1.75
N PRO A 245 47.45 -14.41 -2.79
CA PRO A 245 46.12 -14.05 -3.25
C PRO A 245 45.34 -15.32 -3.52
N LEU A 246 44.16 -15.44 -2.93
CA LEU A 246 43.20 -16.46 -3.30
C LEU A 246 42.88 -16.23 -4.77
N VAL A 247 43.59 -16.90 -5.63
CA VAL A 247 43.28 -16.99 -7.04
C VAL A 247 42.01 -17.84 -7.10
N PHE A 248 40.86 -17.17 -7.06
CA PHE A 248 39.66 -17.80 -7.56
C PHE A 248 39.96 -18.11 -9.02
N PRO A 249 39.89 -19.37 -9.46
CA PRO A 249 40.03 -19.64 -10.87
C PRO A 249 39.00 -18.75 -11.58
N ALA A 250 39.48 -17.91 -12.49
CA ALA A 250 38.62 -17.21 -13.42
C ALA A 250 37.89 -18.31 -14.22
N ALA A 251 36.75 -18.73 -13.72
CA ALA A 251 35.82 -19.54 -14.48
C ALA A 251 35.16 -18.62 -15.51
N ALA A 252 35.95 -18.26 -16.49
CA ALA A 252 35.45 -17.85 -17.79
C ALA A 252 34.97 -19.09 -18.56
N SER A 253 34.13 -19.91 -17.95
CA SER A 253 33.18 -20.71 -18.71
C SER A 253 32.07 -19.74 -19.06
N ALA A 254 31.91 -19.43 -20.33
CA ALA A 254 30.72 -18.74 -20.84
C ALA A 254 29.52 -19.38 -20.15
N ARG A 255 28.81 -18.64 -19.31
CA ARG A 255 27.60 -19.15 -18.66
C ARG A 255 26.70 -19.60 -19.80
N PRO A 256 26.19 -20.83 -19.80
CA PRO A 256 25.30 -21.28 -20.85
C PRO A 256 24.15 -20.28 -20.96
N THR A 257 23.89 -19.80 -22.16
CA THR A 257 22.82 -18.81 -22.41
C THR A 257 21.53 -19.36 -21.83
N TRP A 258 20.90 -18.56 -20.95
CA TRP A 258 19.60 -18.93 -20.37
C TRP A 258 18.54 -19.11 -21.46
N VAL A 259 17.82 -20.18 -21.41
CA VAL A 259 16.72 -20.51 -22.32
C VAL A 259 15.50 -20.87 -21.48
N ALA A 260 14.46 -20.04 -21.53
CA ALA A 260 13.29 -20.16 -20.67
C ALA A 260 12.67 -21.56 -20.64
N ALA A 261 12.43 -22.16 -21.79
CA ALA A 261 11.82 -23.49 -21.91
C ALA A 261 12.69 -24.63 -21.35
N ARG A 262 14.02 -24.46 -21.32
CA ARG A 262 14.96 -25.45 -20.77
C ARG A 262 15.24 -25.20 -19.30
N ASP A 263 15.52 -23.96 -18.94
CA ASP A 263 16.07 -23.61 -17.63
C ASP A 263 14.99 -23.24 -16.62
N GLY A 264 13.93 -22.58 -17.08
CA GLY A 264 12.83 -22.11 -16.24
C GLY A 264 13.13 -20.81 -15.51
N LEU A 265 12.27 -20.44 -14.56
CA LEU A 265 12.38 -19.25 -13.72
C LEU A 265 11.74 -19.47 -12.34
N LEU A 266 12.10 -18.58 -11.40
CA LEU A 266 11.47 -18.47 -10.09
C LEU A 266 10.42 -17.37 -10.15
N LEU A 267 9.18 -17.67 -9.76
CA LEU A 267 8.07 -16.71 -9.78
C LEU A 267 7.58 -16.50 -8.34
N GLN A 268 7.62 -15.27 -7.88
CA GLN A 268 7.05 -14.86 -6.61
C GLN A 268 5.83 -13.98 -6.90
N THR A 269 4.65 -14.43 -6.56
CA THR A 269 3.40 -13.70 -6.82
C THR A 269 2.28 -14.18 -5.91
N SER A 270 1.30 -13.30 -5.68
CA SER A 270 0.05 -13.71 -5.05
C SER A 270 -0.75 -14.63 -5.99
N HIS A 271 -1.55 -15.51 -5.39
CA HIS A 271 -2.51 -16.35 -6.10
C HIS A 271 -3.87 -16.20 -5.39
N SER A 272 -4.51 -15.06 -5.57
CA SER A 272 -5.70 -14.59 -4.86
C SER A 272 -6.63 -13.83 -5.80
N ARG A 273 -7.84 -13.53 -5.36
CA ARG A 273 -8.86 -12.79 -6.15
C ARG A 273 -8.61 -11.29 -6.27
N THR A 274 -7.50 -10.80 -5.77
CA THR A 274 -7.08 -9.42 -5.97
C THR A 274 -6.40 -9.24 -7.32
N GLY A 275 -6.26 -8.02 -7.82
CA GLY A 275 -5.65 -7.75 -9.13
C GLY A 275 -4.26 -8.35 -9.30
N TYR A 276 -3.39 -8.28 -8.27
CA TYR A 276 -2.09 -8.95 -8.28
C TYR A 276 -2.18 -10.47 -8.38
N GLY A 277 -3.11 -11.05 -7.62
CA GLY A 277 -3.30 -12.50 -7.61
C GLY A 277 -3.86 -13.02 -8.93
N VAL A 278 -4.81 -12.30 -9.53
CA VAL A 278 -5.34 -12.62 -10.87
C VAL A 278 -4.23 -12.55 -11.92
N ALA A 279 -3.46 -11.46 -11.93
CA ALA A 279 -2.35 -11.29 -12.87
C ALA A 279 -1.29 -12.40 -12.71
N GLY A 280 -0.86 -12.67 -11.46
CA GLY A 280 0.13 -13.71 -11.18
C GLY A 280 -0.33 -15.11 -11.58
N SER A 281 -1.60 -15.44 -11.32
CA SER A 281 -2.18 -16.74 -11.66
C SER A 281 -2.26 -16.98 -13.15
N HIS A 282 -2.71 -15.97 -13.90
CA HIS A 282 -2.80 -16.08 -15.36
C HIS A 282 -1.42 -16.09 -16.02
N LEU A 283 -0.46 -15.29 -15.54
CA LEU A 283 0.92 -15.34 -16.03
C LEU A 283 1.55 -16.70 -15.77
N LEU A 284 1.38 -17.28 -14.56
CA LEU A 284 1.84 -18.63 -14.26
C LEU A 284 1.27 -19.64 -15.26
N ALA A 285 -0.05 -19.62 -15.47
CA ALA A 285 -0.72 -20.54 -16.39
C ALA A 285 -0.23 -20.36 -17.84
N ALA A 286 -0.04 -19.12 -18.28
CA ALA A 286 0.47 -18.81 -19.62
C ALA A 286 1.93 -19.27 -19.81
N LEU A 287 2.81 -19.05 -18.83
CA LEU A 287 4.19 -19.56 -18.85
C LEU A 287 4.22 -21.08 -18.93
N GLN A 288 3.35 -21.75 -18.17
CA GLN A 288 3.27 -23.22 -18.21
C GLN A 288 2.72 -23.75 -19.55
N ARG A 289 1.81 -23.03 -20.21
CA ARG A 289 1.38 -23.37 -21.58
C ARG A 289 2.50 -23.18 -22.61
N ARG A 290 3.47 -22.28 -22.34
CA ARG A 290 4.73 -22.14 -23.09
C ARG A 290 5.79 -23.17 -22.69
N GLU A 291 5.41 -24.16 -21.88
CA GLU A 291 6.32 -25.21 -21.38
C GLU A 291 7.52 -24.69 -20.60
N VAL A 292 7.42 -23.49 -20.03
CA VAL A 292 8.44 -22.91 -19.15
C VAL A 292 8.37 -23.59 -17.78
N PRO A 293 9.46 -24.19 -17.28
CA PRO A 293 9.51 -24.75 -15.93
C PRO A 293 9.46 -23.63 -14.88
N VAL A 294 8.30 -23.32 -14.32
CA VAL A 294 8.14 -22.31 -13.29
C VAL A 294 8.18 -22.96 -11.90
N THR A 295 9.03 -22.41 -11.02
CA THR A 295 8.94 -22.67 -9.58
C THR A 295 8.19 -21.52 -8.95
N LEU A 296 7.01 -21.78 -8.40
CA LEU A 296 6.16 -20.77 -7.78
C LEU A 296 6.43 -20.66 -6.28
N PHE A 297 6.73 -19.45 -5.81
CA PHE A 297 6.77 -19.06 -4.41
C PHE A 297 5.60 -18.12 -4.13
N PRO A 298 4.48 -18.62 -3.60
CA PRO A 298 3.29 -17.79 -3.38
C PRO A 298 3.54 -16.70 -2.35
N LEU A 299 3.04 -15.49 -2.64
CA LEU A 299 2.96 -14.39 -1.69
C LEU A 299 1.59 -14.45 -1.01
N GLY A 300 1.55 -15.00 0.19
CA GLY A 300 0.32 -15.25 0.96
C GLY A 300 -0.40 -16.55 0.60
N ALA A 301 -1.64 -16.66 1.03
CA ALA A 301 -2.45 -17.86 0.82
C ALA A 301 -2.79 -18.07 -0.67
N VAL A 302 -2.80 -19.33 -1.08
CA VAL A 302 -3.14 -19.73 -2.45
C VAL A 302 -4.62 -20.07 -2.54
N ASP A 303 -5.35 -19.41 -3.45
CA ASP A 303 -6.73 -19.75 -3.80
C ASP A 303 -6.75 -20.62 -5.08
N PRO A 304 -6.91 -21.93 -4.96
CA PRO A 304 -6.87 -22.84 -6.13
C PRO A 304 -8.09 -22.69 -7.05
N SER A 305 -9.16 -22.01 -6.59
CA SER A 305 -10.38 -21.80 -7.39
C SER A 305 -10.27 -20.62 -8.37
N LEU A 306 -9.20 -19.84 -8.28
CA LEU A 306 -9.03 -18.63 -9.09
C LEU A 306 -8.83 -18.92 -10.57
N THR A 307 -8.04 -19.95 -10.88
CA THR A 307 -7.81 -20.43 -12.26
C THR A 307 -7.93 -21.94 -12.31
N GLU A 308 -8.51 -22.45 -13.40
CA GLU A 308 -8.49 -23.89 -13.68
C GLU A 308 -7.07 -24.32 -14.15
N ASN A 309 -6.07 -24.16 -13.27
CA ASN A 309 -4.69 -24.50 -13.57
C ASN A 309 -4.30 -25.85 -12.92
N PRO A 310 -4.37 -26.97 -13.66
CA PRO A 310 -4.05 -28.30 -13.13
C PRO A 310 -2.57 -28.44 -12.74
N ARG A 311 -1.68 -27.56 -13.23
CA ARG A 311 -0.24 -27.59 -12.97
C ARG A 311 0.20 -26.65 -11.84
N LEU A 312 -0.73 -26.04 -11.11
CA LEU A 312 -0.42 -25.16 -9.97
C LEU A 312 0.37 -25.90 -8.90
N GLY A 313 -0.11 -27.08 -8.49
CA GLY A 313 0.58 -27.93 -7.50
C GLY A 313 1.99 -28.36 -7.94
N GLU A 314 2.19 -28.62 -9.24
CA GLU A 314 3.52 -28.92 -9.80
C GLU A 314 4.49 -27.75 -9.63
N ALA A 315 4.02 -26.51 -9.91
CA ALA A 315 4.85 -25.32 -9.78
C ALA A 315 5.27 -25.07 -8.32
N ILE A 316 4.37 -25.31 -7.36
CA ILE A 316 4.66 -25.19 -5.92
C ILE A 316 5.63 -26.30 -5.47
N ALA A 317 5.39 -27.56 -5.88
CA ALA A 317 6.24 -28.69 -5.49
C ALA A 317 7.69 -28.57 -5.99
N ARG A 318 7.95 -27.74 -7.00
CA ARG A 318 9.31 -27.45 -7.48
C ARG A 318 10.17 -26.68 -6.45
N GLN A 319 9.57 -26.08 -5.41
CA GLN A 319 10.30 -25.40 -4.33
C GLN A 319 11.29 -26.33 -3.62
N ASP A 320 11.04 -27.63 -3.53
CA ASP A 320 11.90 -28.58 -2.84
C ASP A 320 13.26 -28.79 -3.52
N ARG A 321 13.40 -28.43 -4.78
CA ARG A 321 14.59 -28.70 -5.61
C ARG A 321 14.82 -27.65 -6.70
N TYR A 322 14.53 -26.37 -6.41
CA TYR A 322 14.75 -25.31 -7.38
C TYR A 322 16.24 -24.99 -7.57
N ARG A 323 16.56 -24.49 -8.74
CA ARG A 323 17.89 -23.96 -9.04
C ARG A 323 17.95 -22.49 -8.59
N GLY A 324 18.82 -22.18 -7.65
CA GLY A 324 18.96 -20.85 -7.09
C GLY A 324 19.64 -19.81 -8.00
N ASP A 325 20.20 -20.23 -9.15
CA ASP A 325 20.85 -19.37 -10.15
C ASP A 325 19.90 -18.88 -11.25
N LEU A 326 18.64 -19.32 -11.21
CA LEU A 326 17.62 -18.90 -12.18
C LEU A 326 17.14 -17.45 -11.94
N PRO A 327 16.66 -16.77 -13.00
CA PRO A 327 16.01 -15.48 -12.84
C PRO A 327 14.83 -15.57 -11.88
N SER A 328 14.73 -14.60 -10.99
CA SER A 328 13.64 -14.49 -10.02
C SER A 328 12.76 -13.30 -10.39
N VAL A 329 11.51 -13.55 -10.71
CA VAL A 329 10.51 -12.51 -10.99
C VAL A 329 9.61 -12.34 -9.78
N ARG A 330 9.52 -11.11 -9.24
CA ARG A 330 8.63 -10.79 -8.13
C ARG A 330 7.54 -9.81 -8.58
N ILE A 331 6.30 -10.30 -8.59
CA ILE A 331 5.10 -9.51 -8.90
C ILE A 331 4.50 -9.05 -7.57
N ALA A 332 4.85 -7.85 -7.13
CA ALA A 332 4.49 -7.32 -5.82
C ALA A 332 4.43 -5.79 -5.85
N GLN A 333 3.98 -5.19 -4.75
CA GLN A 333 4.01 -3.74 -4.56
C GLN A 333 5.46 -3.22 -4.60
N ALA A 334 5.66 -1.99 -5.06
CA ALA A 334 7.00 -1.40 -5.20
C ALA A 334 7.78 -1.35 -3.87
N PHE A 335 7.09 -1.24 -2.74
CA PHE A 335 7.69 -1.28 -1.41
C PHE A 335 8.01 -2.71 -0.90
N ASP A 336 7.56 -3.76 -1.60
CA ASP A 336 7.76 -5.17 -1.21
C ASP A 336 8.58 -5.94 -2.27
N LEU A 337 9.72 -5.41 -2.67
CA LEU A 337 10.61 -5.99 -3.69
C LEU A 337 11.96 -6.48 -3.13
N ALA A 338 12.17 -6.40 -1.81
CA ALA A 338 13.46 -6.75 -1.21
C ALA A 338 13.72 -8.26 -1.15
N GLN A 339 12.67 -9.07 -1.04
CA GLN A 339 12.79 -10.51 -0.74
C GLN A 339 12.69 -11.37 -2.00
N HIS A 340 13.72 -11.36 -2.83
CA HIS A 340 13.82 -12.32 -3.93
C HIS A 340 14.32 -13.68 -3.45
N VAL A 341 13.76 -14.74 -4.03
CA VAL A 341 14.25 -16.12 -3.82
C VAL A 341 15.36 -16.41 -4.82
N GLY A 342 16.42 -17.06 -4.34
CA GLY A 342 17.53 -17.43 -5.19
C GLY A 342 18.64 -16.36 -5.25
N ARG A 343 19.59 -16.57 -6.17
CA ARG A 343 20.80 -15.75 -6.35
C ARG A 343 21.01 -15.35 -7.82
N GLY A 344 20.06 -15.69 -8.67
CA GLY A 344 20.04 -15.29 -10.06
C GLY A 344 19.56 -13.84 -10.23
N PRO A 345 19.41 -13.37 -11.47
CA PRO A 345 18.92 -12.03 -11.77
C PRO A 345 17.56 -11.76 -11.11
N ARG A 346 17.46 -10.59 -10.49
CA ARG A 346 16.26 -10.11 -9.78
C ARG A 346 15.46 -9.20 -10.68
N VAL A 347 14.25 -9.61 -11.00
CA VAL A 347 13.35 -8.86 -11.88
C VAL A 347 12.10 -8.48 -11.13
N ALA A 348 11.90 -7.20 -10.90
CA ALA A 348 10.68 -6.69 -10.30
C ALA A 348 9.56 -6.54 -11.33
N PHE A 349 8.33 -6.81 -10.90
CA PHE A 349 7.14 -6.48 -11.68
C PHE A 349 6.10 -5.77 -10.79
N PRO A 350 6.34 -4.49 -10.43
CA PRO A 350 5.37 -3.70 -9.69
C PRO A 350 4.21 -3.26 -10.58
N ILE A 351 3.01 -3.26 -10.01
CA ILE A 351 1.81 -2.68 -10.61
C ILE A 351 1.39 -1.53 -9.71
N PHE A 352 1.57 -0.30 -10.16
CA PHE A 352 1.33 0.92 -9.38
C PHE A 352 0.44 1.90 -10.14
N GLU A 353 -0.17 2.83 -9.41
CA GLU A 353 -1.19 3.74 -9.93
C GLU A 353 -0.78 5.22 -9.91
N LEU A 354 0.22 5.60 -9.12
CA LEU A 354 0.64 7.00 -8.93
C LEU A 354 1.93 7.32 -9.68
N ASP A 355 2.21 8.61 -9.86
CA ASP A 355 3.33 9.10 -10.65
C ASP A 355 4.63 9.35 -9.85
N THR A 356 4.62 9.02 -8.56
CA THR A 356 5.76 9.24 -7.66
C THR A 356 5.98 8.03 -6.76
N PHE A 357 7.23 7.69 -6.49
CA PHE A 357 7.62 6.67 -5.54
C PHE A 357 8.16 7.28 -4.25
N THR A 358 7.94 6.61 -3.14
CA THR A 358 8.62 6.89 -1.88
C THR A 358 10.12 6.58 -1.98
N ALA A 359 10.93 7.09 -1.05
CA ALA A 359 12.35 6.76 -0.97
C ALA A 359 12.59 5.24 -0.83
N ARG A 360 11.74 4.55 -0.06
CA ARG A 360 11.78 3.08 0.12
C ARG A 360 11.49 2.34 -1.19
N GLU A 361 10.44 2.72 -1.90
CA GLU A 361 10.10 2.09 -3.19
C GLU A 361 11.21 2.29 -4.22
N LEU A 362 11.77 3.49 -4.30
CA LEU A 362 12.93 3.78 -5.17
C LEU A 362 14.14 2.95 -4.77
N HIS A 363 14.42 2.81 -3.47
CA HIS A 363 15.50 1.96 -3.00
C HIS A 363 15.29 0.51 -3.45
N HIS A 364 14.10 -0.05 -3.23
CA HIS A 364 13.80 -1.43 -3.66
C HIS A 364 13.92 -1.60 -5.18
N LEU A 365 13.40 -0.66 -5.96
CA LEU A 365 13.47 -0.71 -7.42
C LEU A 365 14.90 -0.62 -7.94
N ARG A 366 15.76 0.20 -7.32
CA ARG A 366 17.18 0.34 -7.68
C ARG A 366 18.02 -0.90 -7.36
N GLN A 367 17.57 -1.76 -6.46
CA GLN A 367 18.25 -3.02 -6.11
C GLN A 367 17.91 -4.18 -7.06
N GLN A 368 17.12 -3.92 -8.10
CA GLN A 368 16.76 -4.93 -9.09
C GLN A 368 17.72 -4.89 -10.27
N ASP A 369 17.91 -6.04 -10.91
CA ASP A 369 18.67 -6.13 -12.15
C ASP A 369 17.82 -5.65 -13.36
N GLY A 370 16.48 -5.63 -13.21
CA GLY A 370 15.54 -5.06 -14.16
C GLY A 370 14.14 -4.92 -13.61
N VAL A 371 13.34 -4.08 -14.25
CA VAL A 371 11.96 -3.80 -13.88
C VAL A 371 11.03 -4.06 -15.07
N LEU A 372 9.95 -4.78 -14.84
CA LEU A 372 8.85 -4.95 -15.77
C LEU A 372 7.67 -4.10 -15.29
N VAL A 373 7.00 -3.45 -16.22
CA VAL A 373 5.82 -2.62 -15.91
C VAL A 373 4.69 -2.88 -16.90
N CYS A 374 3.45 -2.64 -16.51
CA CYS A 374 2.30 -2.96 -17.36
C CYS A 374 2.17 -2.07 -18.60
N THR A 375 2.64 -0.82 -18.55
CA THR A 375 2.36 0.20 -19.57
C THR A 375 3.55 1.10 -19.85
N GLU A 376 3.48 1.78 -20.99
CA GLU A 376 4.44 2.84 -21.33
C GLU A 376 4.38 4.02 -20.35
N TRP A 377 3.17 4.35 -19.85
CA TRP A 377 3.00 5.34 -18.79
C TRP A 377 3.81 4.94 -17.54
N ALA A 378 3.70 3.71 -17.09
CA ALA A 378 4.43 3.23 -15.92
C ALA A 378 5.96 3.23 -16.15
N ARG A 379 6.43 2.90 -17.37
CA ARG A 379 7.85 3.03 -17.73
C ARG A 379 8.33 4.48 -17.65
N GLN A 380 7.53 5.42 -18.14
CA GLN A 380 7.84 6.85 -18.04
C GLN A 380 7.88 7.32 -16.59
N VAL A 381 6.94 6.90 -15.74
CA VAL A 381 6.97 7.18 -14.31
C VAL A 381 8.27 6.66 -13.66
N CYS A 382 8.67 5.44 -13.93
CA CYS A 382 9.94 4.90 -13.43
C CYS A 382 11.12 5.81 -13.85
N ARG A 383 11.19 6.21 -15.12
CA ARG A 383 12.25 7.08 -15.64
C ARG A 383 12.24 8.47 -15.01
N GLN A 384 11.06 9.08 -14.84
CA GLN A 384 10.88 10.39 -14.22
C GLN A 384 11.29 10.39 -12.74
N ASN A 385 11.15 9.25 -12.06
CA ASN A 385 11.59 9.05 -10.68
C ASN A 385 13.07 8.61 -10.58
N GLY A 386 13.85 8.71 -11.65
CA GLY A 386 15.30 8.51 -11.64
C GLY A 386 15.76 7.05 -11.71
N LEU A 387 14.93 6.14 -12.23
CA LEU A 387 15.33 4.78 -12.55
C LEU A 387 15.90 4.75 -13.99
N THR A 388 17.11 5.26 -14.19
CA THR A 388 17.74 5.42 -15.52
C THR A 388 18.71 4.31 -15.87
N ASP A 389 19.31 3.66 -14.86
CA ASP A 389 20.49 2.81 -15.00
C ASP A 389 20.16 1.31 -15.09
N ILE A 390 18.89 0.97 -14.98
CA ILE A 390 18.41 -0.42 -15.07
C ILE A 390 17.46 -0.61 -16.26
N PRO A 391 17.42 -1.80 -16.88
CA PRO A 391 16.46 -2.13 -17.93
C PRO A 391 15.02 -2.01 -17.40
N ILE A 392 14.14 -1.38 -18.18
CA ILE A 392 12.71 -1.32 -17.88
C ILE A 392 11.95 -1.71 -19.13
N ASP A 393 11.25 -2.85 -19.07
CA ASP A 393 10.47 -3.37 -20.19
C ASP A 393 8.96 -3.36 -19.88
N VAL A 394 8.15 -3.21 -20.94
CA VAL A 394 6.69 -3.17 -20.83
C VAL A 394 6.12 -4.56 -21.09
N VAL A 395 5.32 -5.03 -20.14
CA VAL A 395 4.61 -6.31 -20.18
C VAL A 395 3.12 -6.03 -19.98
N PRO A 396 2.36 -5.76 -21.04
CA PRO A 396 0.92 -5.55 -20.95
C PRO A 396 0.25 -6.79 -20.38
N LEU A 397 -0.72 -6.61 -19.48
CA LEU A 397 -1.51 -7.72 -18.96
C LEU A 397 -2.57 -8.17 -19.97
N GLY A 398 -3.07 -9.38 -19.79
CA GLY A 398 -4.02 -10.01 -20.68
C GLY A 398 -5.44 -10.09 -20.13
N VAL A 399 -6.30 -10.70 -20.93
CA VAL A 399 -7.65 -11.14 -20.54
C VAL A 399 -7.84 -12.62 -20.93
N ASP A 400 -8.53 -13.38 -20.08
CA ASP A 400 -8.92 -14.75 -20.40
C ASP A 400 -10.22 -14.75 -21.22
N ARG A 401 -10.08 -14.85 -22.54
CA ARG A 401 -11.21 -14.88 -23.47
C ARG A 401 -12.02 -16.17 -23.44
N THR A 402 -11.56 -17.21 -22.76
CA THR A 402 -12.39 -18.40 -22.50
C THR A 402 -13.42 -18.14 -21.42
N VAL A 403 -13.17 -17.18 -20.56
CA VAL A 403 -14.05 -16.72 -19.48
C VAL A 403 -14.81 -15.46 -19.88
N PHE A 404 -14.12 -14.45 -20.39
CA PHE A 404 -14.70 -13.14 -20.75
C PHE A 404 -14.86 -13.03 -22.27
N ASN A 405 -16.03 -13.38 -22.78
CA ASN A 405 -16.35 -13.34 -24.21
C ASN A 405 -17.82 -12.99 -24.45
N PRO A 406 -18.23 -12.65 -25.70
CA PRO A 406 -19.61 -12.22 -26.00
C PRO A 406 -20.68 -13.31 -25.80
N GLN A 407 -20.30 -14.58 -25.68
CA GLN A 407 -21.21 -15.72 -25.54
C GLN A 407 -21.57 -16.01 -24.08
N VAL A 408 -20.94 -15.34 -23.11
CA VAL A 408 -21.21 -15.56 -21.68
C VAL A 408 -22.68 -15.31 -21.37
N THR A 409 -23.30 -16.30 -20.72
CA THR A 409 -24.69 -16.17 -20.27
C THR A 409 -24.75 -15.36 -18.99
N PRO A 410 -25.55 -14.27 -18.95
CA PRO A 410 -25.67 -13.45 -17.75
C PRO A 410 -26.39 -14.19 -16.63
N THR A 411 -25.92 -13.99 -15.39
CA THR A 411 -26.63 -14.45 -14.19
C THR A 411 -28.02 -13.84 -14.07
N ARG A 412 -28.16 -12.60 -14.49
CA ARG A 412 -29.43 -11.84 -14.47
C ARG A 412 -29.56 -10.95 -15.68
N ARG A 413 -30.78 -10.91 -16.24
CA ARG A 413 -31.17 -9.93 -17.26
C ARG A 413 -32.11 -8.90 -16.63
N TRP A 414 -31.83 -7.64 -16.89
CA TRP A 414 -32.70 -6.53 -16.47
C TRP A 414 -33.37 -5.90 -17.70
N PRO A 415 -34.61 -5.42 -17.55
CA PRO A 415 -35.23 -4.61 -18.60
C PRO A 415 -34.57 -3.22 -18.74
N ASP A 416 -33.88 -2.80 -17.69
CA ASP A 416 -33.22 -1.51 -17.57
C ASP A 416 -31.94 -1.46 -18.43
N THR A 417 -31.46 -0.24 -18.75
CA THR A 417 -30.08 -0.06 -19.18
C THR A 417 -29.16 -0.22 -17.97
N VAL A 418 -28.24 -1.17 -18.05
CA VAL A 418 -27.40 -1.56 -16.91
C VAL A 418 -25.98 -1.04 -17.09
N PHE A 419 -25.58 -0.18 -16.15
CA PHE A 419 -24.20 0.25 -15.97
C PHE A 419 -23.56 -0.59 -14.86
N VAL A 420 -22.35 -1.08 -15.07
CA VAL A 420 -21.63 -1.89 -14.08
C VAL A 420 -20.25 -1.31 -13.79
N GLN A 421 -19.86 -1.34 -12.54
CA GLN A 421 -18.47 -1.17 -12.12
C GLN A 421 -18.11 -2.34 -11.18
N VAL A 422 -17.01 -3.01 -11.49
CA VAL A 422 -16.39 -4.04 -10.65
C VAL A 422 -15.08 -3.49 -10.13
N GLY A 423 -14.79 -3.70 -8.85
CA GLY A 423 -13.56 -3.25 -8.21
C GLY A 423 -13.79 -2.79 -6.79
N LYS A 424 -12.78 -2.93 -5.95
CA LYS A 424 -12.82 -2.53 -4.53
C LYS A 424 -13.33 -1.10 -4.36
N LEU A 425 -14.11 -0.85 -3.30
CA LEU A 425 -14.54 0.50 -2.96
C LEU A 425 -13.33 1.30 -2.47
N GLU A 426 -12.82 2.17 -3.32
CA GLU A 426 -11.63 2.99 -3.10
C GLU A 426 -11.80 4.35 -3.78
N ALA A 427 -11.29 5.43 -3.17
CA ALA A 427 -11.40 6.78 -3.73
C ALA A 427 -10.86 6.87 -5.17
N ARG A 428 -9.76 6.19 -5.47
CA ARG A 428 -9.17 6.18 -6.82
C ARG A 428 -10.03 5.52 -7.89
N LYS A 429 -10.94 4.61 -7.52
CA LYS A 429 -11.85 3.92 -8.45
C LYS A 429 -13.06 4.78 -8.88
N GLY A 430 -13.29 5.93 -8.23
CA GLY A 430 -14.29 6.92 -8.64
C GLY A 430 -15.76 6.49 -8.46
N GLN A 431 -16.06 5.59 -7.51
CA GLN A 431 -17.45 5.15 -7.30
C GLN A 431 -18.38 6.28 -6.83
N LEU A 432 -17.88 7.22 -6.03
CA LEU A 432 -18.68 8.38 -5.60
C LEU A 432 -18.91 9.35 -6.74
N GLU A 433 -17.93 9.55 -7.60
CA GLU A 433 -18.05 10.33 -8.82
C GLU A 433 -19.09 9.72 -9.75
N LEU A 434 -19.08 8.39 -9.89
CA LEU A 434 -20.09 7.66 -10.66
C LEU A 434 -21.49 7.83 -10.06
N LEU A 435 -21.64 7.72 -8.73
CA LEU A 435 -22.91 7.94 -8.06
C LEU A 435 -23.48 9.34 -8.39
N ARG A 436 -22.66 10.39 -8.19
CA ARG A 436 -23.07 11.77 -8.45
C ARG A 436 -23.46 12.01 -9.90
N ALA A 437 -22.70 11.45 -10.84
CA ALA A 437 -23.02 11.54 -12.26
C ALA A 437 -24.28 10.76 -12.62
N PHE A 438 -24.51 9.60 -12.00
CA PHE A 438 -25.73 8.82 -12.20
C PHE A 438 -26.98 9.53 -11.68
N GLU A 439 -26.88 10.19 -10.51
CA GLU A 439 -27.95 11.05 -9.96
C GLU A 439 -28.24 12.27 -10.83
N ALA A 440 -27.22 12.87 -11.43
CA ALA A 440 -27.36 14.01 -12.32
C ALA A 440 -27.89 13.60 -13.73
N ALA A 441 -27.55 12.39 -14.17
CA ALA A 441 -27.98 11.88 -15.46
C ALA A 441 -29.45 11.45 -15.48
N PHE A 442 -29.94 10.86 -14.39
CA PHE A 442 -31.19 10.11 -14.36
C PHE A 442 -32.08 10.43 -13.16
N THR A 443 -33.31 9.99 -13.25
CA THR A 443 -34.32 10.02 -12.16
C THR A 443 -34.77 8.60 -11.82
N PRO A 444 -35.43 8.38 -10.68
CA PRO A 444 -35.95 7.06 -10.31
C PRO A 444 -37.01 6.50 -11.31
N LYS A 445 -37.55 7.33 -12.18
CA LYS A 445 -38.52 6.94 -13.22
C LYS A 445 -37.87 6.35 -14.46
N ASP A 446 -36.57 6.64 -14.68
CA ASP A 446 -35.83 6.15 -15.82
C ASP A 446 -35.55 4.65 -15.69
N GLN A 447 -35.58 3.96 -16.83
CA GLN A 447 -35.25 2.51 -16.88
C GLN A 447 -33.76 2.31 -16.93
N VAL A 448 -33.09 2.63 -15.84
CA VAL A 448 -31.64 2.51 -15.65
C VAL A 448 -31.32 1.76 -14.37
N ARG A 449 -30.16 1.14 -14.33
CA ARG A 449 -29.63 0.46 -13.15
C ARG A 449 -28.12 0.63 -13.07
N LEU A 450 -27.64 0.95 -11.88
CA LEU A 450 -26.22 0.93 -11.55
C LEU A 450 -25.93 -0.29 -10.69
N VAL A 451 -25.01 -1.14 -11.13
CA VAL A 451 -24.54 -2.31 -10.41
C VAL A 451 -23.10 -2.09 -9.98
N LEU A 452 -22.85 -2.11 -8.68
CA LEU A 452 -21.52 -1.95 -8.11
C LEU A 452 -21.12 -3.24 -7.39
N ALA A 453 -20.16 -3.97 -7.96
CA ALA A 453 -19.48 -5.06 -7.26
C ALA A 453 -18.23 -4.47 -6.61
N CYS A 454 -18.38 -4.04 -5.36
CA CYS A 454 -17.47 -3.11 -4.70
C CYS A 454 -17.04 -3.55 -3.28
N GLY A 455 -17.04 -4.85 -2.99
CA GLY A 455 -16.46 -5.37 -1.75
C GLY A 455 -14.98 -4.99 -1.63
N ASN A 456 -14.53 -4.73 -0.39
CA ASN A 456 -13.12 -4.45 -0.12
C ASN A 456 -12.68 -5.30 1.09
N PRO A 457 -11.89 -6.37 0.86
CA PRO A 457 -11.45 -7.26 1.93
C PRO A 457 -10.34 -6.67 2.82
N PHE A 458 -9.77 -5.51 2.45
CA PHE A 458 -8.66 -4.88 3.17
C PHE A 458 -9.10 -3.84 4.20
N ILE A 459 -10.41 -3.59 4.34
CA ILE A 459 -10.95 -2.66 5.32
C ILE A 459 -12.00 -3.36 6.19
N PRO A 460 -12.18 -2.94 7.46
CA PRO A 460 -13.23 -3.45 8.32
C PRO A 460 -14.62 -3.29 7.70
N ARG A 461 -15.52 -4.20 8.03
CA ARG A 461 -16.88 -4.20 7.49
C ARG A 461 -17.64 -2.91 7.83
N GLU A 462 -17.44 -2.38 9.01
CA GLU A 462 -18.05 -1.15 9.50
C GLU A 462 -17.59 0.05 8.66
N THR A 463 -16.32 0.10 8.30
CA THR A 463 -15.74 1.10 7.39
C THR A 463 -16.36 1.00 6.00
N LEU A 464 -16.46 -0.21 5.45
CA LEU A 464 -17.12 -0.44 4.16
C LEU A 464 -18.58 -0.01 4.22
N ASP A 465 -19.30 -0.37 5.28
CA ASP A 465 -20.70 0.01 5.44
C ASP A 465 -20.88 1.53 5.57
N ALA A 466 -19.97 2.22 6.24
CA ALA A 466 -19.95 3.69 6.29
C ALA A 466 -19.72 4.30 4.91
N GLN A 467 -18.76 3.80 4.14
CA GLN A 467 -18.48 4.25 2.76
C GLN A 467 -19.66 3.98 1.80
N LEU A 468 -20.48 2.97 2.07
CA LEU A 468 -21.66 2.65 1.27
C LEU A 468 -22.90 3.48 1.62
N ARG A 469 -22.89 4.27 2.70
CA ARG A 469 -24.04 5.11 3.10
C ARG A 469 -24.50 6.05 1.97
N PRO A 470 -23.66 6.79 1.24
CA PRO A 470 -24.09 7.66 0.15
C PRO A 470 -24.94 6.94 -0.90
N PHE A 471 -24.55 5.72 -1.27
CA PHE A 471 -25.28 4.90 -2.26
C PHE A 471 -26.64 4.43 -1.73
N ARG A 472 -26.71 4.04 -0.45
CA ARG A 472 -27.96 3.60 0.21
C ARG A 472 -28.93 4.76 0.47
N GLN A 473 -28.41 5.97 0.66
CA GLN A 473 -29.20 7.19 0.92
C GLN A 473 -29.48 7.99 -0.35
N SER A 474 -28.95 7.57 -1.50
CA SER A 474 -29.15 8.21 -2.78
C SER A 474 -30.65 8.27 -3.14
N PRO A 475 -31.12 9.37 -3.76
CA PRO A 475 -32.44 9.40 -4.41
C PRO A 475 -32.62 8.29 -5.44
N MET A 476 -31.52 7.76 -5.97
CA MET A 476 -31.47 6.67 -6.94
C MET A 476 -31.30 5.29 -6.31
N ALA A 477 -31.36 5.14 -4.96
CA ALA A 477 -31.03 3.88 -4.25
C ALA A 477 -31.85 2.67 -4.79
N ALA A 478 -33.11 2.85 -5.19
CA ALA A 478 -33.92 1.81 -5.79
C ALA A 478 -33.39 1.32 -7.16
N ARG A 479 -32.54 2.11 -7.81
CA ARG A 479 -31.88 1.83 -9.09
C ARG A 479 -30.43 1.40 -8.93
N ILE A 480 -29.92 1.27 -7.69
CA ILE A 480 -28.54 0.87 -7.38
C ILE A 480 -28.58 -0.53 -6.80
N THR A 481 -27.72 -1.40 -7.29
CA THR A 481 -27.48 -2.74 -6.74
C THR A 481 -26.04 -2.80 -6.23
N LEU A 482 -25.89 -3.01 -4.92
CA LEU A 482 -24.58 -3.15 -4.27
C LEU A 482 -24.28 -4.63 -4.03
N ILE A 483 -23.15 -5.11 -4.53
CA ILE A 483 -22.62 -6.44 -4.29
C ILE A 483 -21.32 -6.25 -3.51
N THR A 484 -21.35 -6.56 -2.23
CA THR A 484 -20.23 -6.37 -1.30
C THR A 484 -19.54 -7.68 -0.91
N SER A 485 -20.16 -8.82 -1.21
CA SER A 485 -19.52 -10.12 -1.10
C SER A 485 -18.62 -10.39 -2.29
N GLU A 486 -17.53 -11.12 -2.08
CA GLU A 486 -16.72 -11.62 -3.16
C GLU A 486 -17.52 -12.56 -4.07
N LEU A 487 -17.32 -12.43 -5.36
CA LEU A 487 -17.82 -13.38 -6.33
C LEU A 487 -16.94 -14.63 -6.31
N ALA A 488 -17.55 -15.81 -6.33
CA ALA A 488 -16.85 -17.06 -6.04
C ALA A 488 -15.80 -17.42 -7.09
N THR A 489 -16.04 -17.06 -8.36
CA THR A 489 -15.15 -17.39 -9.48
C THR A 489 -15.08 -16.25 -10.49
N LEU A 490 -14.06 -16.25 -11.36
CA LEU A 490 -14.02 -15.33 -12.52
C LEU A 490 -15.20 -15.54 -13.47
N ARG A 491 -15.78 -16.74 -13.55
CA ARG A 491 -16.99 -17.01 -14.33
C ARG A 491 -18.21 -16.28 -13.76
N ASP A 492 -18.29 -16.14 -12.42
CA ASP A 492 -19.35 -15.35 -11.79
C ASP A 492 -19.19 -13.85 -12.07
N VAL A 493 -17.96 -13.36 -12.10
CA VAL A 493 -17.65 -11.97 -12.52
C VAL A 493 -18.07 -11.78 -13.99
N ALA A 494 -17.69 -12.68 -14.87
CA ALA A 494 -18.08 -12.62 -16.28
C ALA A 494 -19.60 -12.69 -16.46
N ALA A 495 -20.28 -13.56 -15.73
CA ALA A 495 -21.75 -13.68 -15.78
C ALA A 495 -22.47 -12.43 -15.24
N LEU A 496 -21.91 -11.74 -14.24
CA LEU A 496 -22.39 -10.46 -13.78
C LEU A 496 -22.20 -9.38 -14.88
N MET A 497 -21.00 -9.25 -15.43
CA MET A 497 -20.65 -8.31 -16.48
C MET A 497 -21.46 -8.55 -17.76
N ALA A 498 -21.76 -9.82 -18.11
CA ALA A 498 -22.58 -10.17 -19.24
C ALA A 498 -24.00 -9.56 -19.16
N GLY A 499 -24.54 -9.40 -17.95
CA GLY A 499 -25.83 -8.76 -17.69
C GLY A 499 -25.85 -7.27 -17.86
N ALA A 500 -24.69 -6.62 -18.01
CA ALA A 500 -24.56 -5.19 -18.19
C ALA A 500 -24.55 -4.78 -19.67
N ASP A 501 -24.97 -3.55 -19.95
CA ASP A 501 -24.88 -2.89 -21.26
C ASP A 501 -23.55 -2.11 -21.38
N CYS A 502 -23.07 -1.54 -20.26
CA CYS A 502 -21.88 -0.70 -20.24
C CYS A 502 -21.08 -0.84 -18.94
N GLY A 503 -19.77 -1.02 -19.06
CA GLY A 503 -18.82 -0.86 -17.95
C GLY A 503 -18.45 0.60 -17.76
N VAL A 504 -18.39 1.08 -16.51
CA VAL A 504 -18.08 2.48 -16.22
C VAL A 504 -16.94 2.57 -15.22
N PHE A 505 -15.83 3.14 -15.64
CA PHE A 505 -14.57 3.20 -14.89
C PHE A 505 -14.05 4.65 -14.80
N PRO A 506 -14.68 5.53 -14.00
CA PRO A 506 -14.28 6.92 -13.83
C PRO A 506 -13.12 7.03 -12.83
N VAL A 507 -12.10 6.25 -13.05
CA VAL A 507 -10.97 6.10 -12.14
C VAL A 507 -10.08 7.34 -12.15
N ARG A 508 -9.45 7.63 -11.04
CA ARG A 508 -8.43 8.68 -10.94
C ARG A 508 -7.05 8.14 -11.32
N ALA A 509 -6.80 6.87 -11.08
CA ALA A 509 -5.56 6.20 -11.45
C ALA A 509 -5.73 4.67 -11.47
N GLU A 510 -5.02 4.00 -12.38
CA GLU A 510 -4.94 2.55 -12.50
C GLU A 510 -3.54 2.11 -12.95
N GLY A 511 -3.10 0.98 -12.42
CA GLY A 511 -1.90 0.29 -12.89
C GLY A 511 -2.16 -0.57 -14.15
N TRP A 512 -3.41 -1.05 -14.33
CA TRP A 512 -3.88 -1.73 -15.54
C TRP A 512 -5.39 -1.58 -15.73
N ASN A 513 -6.21 -2.06 -14.80
CA ASN A 513 -7.66 -2.22 -14.86
C ASN A 513 -8.08 -3.42 -15.75
N LEU A 514 -8.02 -4.61 -15.15
CA LEU A 514 -8.43 -5.86 -15.82
C LEU A 514 -9.91 -5.80 -16.22
N GLU A 515 -10.76 -5.26 -15.37
CA GLU A 515 -12.21 -5.22 -15.53
C GLU A 515 -12.65 -4.42 -16.77
N ALA A 516 -11.94 -3.35 -17.12
CA ALA A 516 -12.21 -2.60 -18.34
C ALA A 516 -11.86 -3.42 -19.59
N LEU A 517 -10.73 -4.12 -19.59
CA LEU A 517 -10.32 -5.00 -20.68
C LEU A 517 -11.27 -6.22 -20.82
N GLU A 518 -11.75 -6.76 -19.70
CA GLU A 518 -12.74 -7.84 -19.66
C GLU A 518 -14.07 -7.39 -20.29
N MET A 519 -14.55 -6.19 -19.97
CA MET A 519 -15.74 -5.61 -20.63
C MET A 519 -15.54 -5.43 -22.13
N LEU A 520 -14.37 -4.96 -22.58
CA LEU A 520 -14.02 -4.89 -24.00
C LEU A 520 -14.05 -6.27 -24.67
N SER A 521 -13.46 -7.29 -24.02
CA SER A 521 -13.45 -8.67 -24.49
C SER A 521 -14.85 -9.24 -24.70
N MET A 522 -15.80 -8.82 -23.88
CA MET A 522 -17.20 -9.21 -23.97
C MET A 522 -18.00 -8.39 -25.00
N GLY A 523 -17.37 -7.48 -25.72
CA GLY A 523 -18.01 -6.60 -26.69
C GLY A 523 -18.96 -5.58 -26.10
N LYS A 524 -18.79 -5.23 -24.82
CA LYS A 524 -19.63 -4.27 -24.11
C LYS A 524 -19.15 -2.85 -24.33
N ALA A 525 -20.07 -1.90 -24.22
CA ALA A 525 -19.68 -0.49 -24.15
C ALA A 525 -18.85 -0.21 -22.90
N VAL A 526 -17.87 0.69 -23.01
CA VAL A 526 -17.02 1.12 -21.90
C VAL A 526 -16.99 2.65 -21.85
N ILE A 527 -17.23 3.22 -20.67
CA ILE A 527 -16.96 4.61 -20.34
C ILE A 527 -15.79 4.60 -19.35
N ALA A 528 -14.73 5.33 -19.64
CA ALA A 528 -13.54 5.33 -18.77
C ALA A 528 -12.77 6.65 -18.83
N THR A 529 -12.05 6.98 -17.78
CA THR A 529 -11.12 8.11 -17.77
C THR A 529 -9.91 7.84 -18.68
N ASN A 530 -9.51 8.84 -19.45
CA ASN A 530 -8.33 8.79 -20.30
C ASN A 530 -7.08 9.18 -19.48
N CYS A 531 -6.62 8.28 -18.62
CA CYS A 531 -5.48 8.54 -17.75
C CYS A 531 -4.70 7.24 -17.42
N THR A 532 -3.47 7.39 -16.96
CA THR A 532 -2.58 6.32 -16.46
C THR A 532 -2.58 5.08 -17.37
N ALA A 533 -2.82 3.89 -16.83
CA ALA A 533 -2.80 2.66 -17.61
C ALA A 533 -3.88 2.54 -18.69
N HIS A 534 -5.01 3.23 -18.54
CA HIS A 534 -6.07 3.22 -19.55
C HIS A 534 -5.57 3.68 -20.93
N THR A 535 -4.60 4.59 -20.98
CA THR A 535 -4.00 5.08 -22.23
C THR A 535 -3.26 4.02 -23.04
N ALA A 536 -2.99 2.86 -22.44
CA ALA A 536 -2.29 1.78 -23.12
C ALA A 536 -3.19 0.97 -24.08
N TYR A 537 -4.51 0.87 -23.79
CA TYR A 537 -5.41 0.02 -24.56
C TYR A 537 -6.77 0.65 -24.83
N LEU A 538 -7.16 1.75 -24.17
CA LEU A 538 -8.37 2.49 -24.46
C LEU A 538 -8.13 3.61 -25.48
N SER A 539 -9.07 3.78 -26.39
CA SER A 539 -9.06 4.82 -27.41
C SER A 539 -10.51 5.22 -27.76
N PRO A 540 -10.73 6.33 -28.46
CA PRO A 540 -12.07 6.68 -28.91
C PRO A 540 -12.74 5.66 -29.83
N ALA A 541 -11.98 4.71 -30.39
CA ALA A 541 -12.51 3.64 -31.23
C ALA A 541 -13.18 2.53 -30.41
N ASN A 542 -12.70 2.26 -29.18
CA ASN A 542 -13.14 1.13 -28.35
C ASN A 542 -13.78 1.55 -27.03
N ALA A 543 -13.71 2.83 -26.64
CA ALA A 543 -14.28 3.35 -25.40
C ALA A 543 -14.75 4.80 -25.52
N ARG A 544 -15.67 5.20 -24.65
CA ARG A 544 -16.11 6.58 -24.44
C ARG A 544 -15.21 7.18 -23.38
N LEU A 545 -14.31 8.08 -23.79
CA LEU A 545 -13.24 8.56 -22.94
C LEU A 545 -13.61 9.89 -22.26
N ILE A 546 -13.52 9.90 -20.93
CA ILE A 546 -13.58 11.12 -20.13
C ILE A 546 -12.18 11.73 -20.11
N GLN A 547 -12.03 12.91 -20.67
CA GLN A 547 -10.75 13.60 -20.76
C GLN A 547 -10.35 14.19 -19.41
N VAL A 548 -9.08 14.06 -19.06
CA VAL A 548 -8.49 14.58 -17.85
C VAL A 548 -7.51 15.70 -18.21
N ASP A 549 -7.78 16.89 -17.70
CA ASP A 549 -7.01 18.10 -18.04
C ASP A 549 -5.89 18.38 -17.00
N GLN A 550 -6.07 17.90 -15.78
CA GLN A 550 -5.18 18.20 -14.66
C GLN A 550 -4.96 16.99 -13.77
N LEU A 551 -3.82 16.99 -13.08
CA LEU A 551 -3.52 16.07 -11.99
C LEU A 551 -3.65 16.81 -10.66
N GLU A 552 -4.10 16.11 -9.64
CA GLU A 552 -4.14 16.58 -8.25
C GLU A 552 -3.37 15.63 -7.33
N VAL A 553 -2.97 16.10 -6.17
CA VAL A 553 -2.31 15.24 -5.16
C VAL A 553 -3.28 14.14 -4.73
N ALA A 554 -2.81 12.91 -4.78
CA ALA A 554 -3.61 11.76 -4.35
C ALA A 554 -3.86 11.83 -2.83
N HIS A 555 -5.08 11.52 -2.42
CA HIS A 555 -5.48 11.51 -1.01
C HIS A 555 -6.05 10.13 -0.63
N GLY A 556 -5.98 9.78 0.64
CA GLY A 556 -6.47 8.49 1.14
C GLY A 556 -5.63 7.28 0.73
N GLY A 557 -4.39 7.50 0.29
CA GLY A 557 -3.43 6.45 -0.08
C GLY A 557 -2.15 6.53 0.75
N ARG A 558 -1.36 5.45 0.72
CA ARG A 558 -0.09 5.34 1.48
C ARG A 558 1.10 5.98 0.77
N ALA A 559 1.03 6.15 -0.55
CA ALA A 559 2.15 6.64 -1.35
C ALA A 559 1.95 8.11 -1.74
N PRO A 560 3.01 8.92 -1.77
CA PRO A 560 2.97 10.22 -2.39
C PRO A 560 2.71 10.07 -3.89
N GLY A 561 2.15 11.10 -4.52
CA GLY A 561 1.95 11.10 -5.97
C GLY A 561 0.68 11.83 -6.36
N ARG A 562 0.45 11.86 -7.66
CA ARG A 562 -0.71 12.55 -8.25
C ARG A 562 -1.54 11.57 -9.05
N TRP A 563 -2.81 11.88 -9.13
CA TRP A 563 -3.78 11.19 -9.96
C TRP A 563 -4.65 12.16 -10.76
N ALA A 564 -5.54 11.66 -11.59
CA ALA A 564 -6.45 12.48 -12.35
C ALA A 564 -7.35 13.31 -11.44
N ALA A 565 -7.33 14.62 -11.60
CA ALA A 565 -8.27 15.52 -10.93
C ALA A 565 -9.70 15.26 -11.43
N TRP A 566 -10.66 15.39 -10.51
CA TRP A 566 -12.06 15.25 -10.83
C TRP A 566 -12.81 16.55 -10.56
N GLY A 567 -13.14 17.27 -11.62
CA GLY A 567 -13.83 18.54 -11.58
C GLY A 567 -15.18 18.52 -12.30
N PRO A 568 -15.82 19.70 -12.45
CA PRO A 568 -17.08 19.85 -13.16
C PRO A 568 -17.04 19.31 -14.60
N SER A 569 -15.94 19.53 -15.34
CA SER A 569 -15.79 19.05 -16.72
C SER A 569 -15.87 17.54 -16.81
N GLN A 570 -15.15 16.80 -15.96
CA GLN A 570 -15.17 15.33 -15.93
C GLN A 570 -16.55 14.81 -15.53
N HIS A 571 -17.18 15.49 -14.57
CA HIS A 571 -18.55 15.17 -14.16
C HIS A 571 -19.55 15.32 -15.33
N GLU A 572 -19.53 16.44 -16.04
CA GLU A 572 -20.42 16.69 -17.18
C GLU A 572 -20.19 15.71 -18.33
N GLN A 573 -18.93 15.38 -18.63
CA GLN A 573 -18.59 14.34 -19.61
C GLN A 573 -19.20 13.00 -19.21
N LEU A 574 -19.03 12.56 -17.95
CA LEU A 574 -19.59 11.30 -17.47
C LEU A 574 -21.12 11.30 -17.56
N VAL A 575 -21.79 12.36 -17.14
CA VAL A 575 -23.26 12.53 -17.27
C VAL A 575 -23.70 12.41 -18.73
N THR A 576 -22.97 13.05 -19.63
CA THR A 576 -23.28 13.04 -21.08
C THR A 576 -23.16 11.63 -21.64
N GLU A 577 -22.07 10.91 -21.31
CA GLU A 577 -21.83 9.56 -21.82
C GLU A 577 -22.81 8.52 -21.24
N LEU A 578 -23.19 8.65 -19.97
CA LEU A 578 -24.23 7.82 -19.36
C LEU A 578 -25.57 7.98 -20.10
N ARG A 579 -25.97 9.21 -20.38
CA ARG A 579 -27.21 9.52 -21.14
C ARG A 579 -27.15 9.01 -22.58
N ALA A 580 -26.00 9.14 -23.23
CA ALA A 580 -25.81 8.68 -24.61
C ALA A 580 -25.92 7.15 -24.73
N VAL A 581 -25.32 6.41 -23.79
CA VAL A 581 -25.46 4.94 -23.75
C VAL A 581 -26.89 4.53 -23.47
N HIS A 582 -27.60 5.21 -22.55
CA HIS A 582 -28.99 4.92 -22.26
C HIS A 582 -29.89 5.17 -23.47
N ALA A 583 -29.72 6.29 -24.16
CA ALA A 583 -30.48 6.61 -25.38
C ALA A 583 -30.25 5.55 -26.46
N ALA A 584 -28.99 5.23 -26.77
CA ALA A 584 -28.64 4.22 -27.76
C ALA A 584 -29.22 2.83 -27.41
N ARG A 585 -29.21 2.45 -26.14
CA ARG A 585 -29.78 1.18 -25.67
C ARG A 585 -31.31 1.13 -25.87
N ARG A 586 -32.00 2.24 -25.57
CA ARG A 586 -33.45 2.33 -25.71
C ARG A 586 -33.90 2.31 -27.17
N GLU A 587 -33.11 2.87 -28.06
CA GLU A 587 -33.34 2.89 -29.50
C GLU A 587 -32.95 1.56 -30.16
N GLY A 588 -32.39 0.59 -29.41
CA GLY A 588 -31.86 -0.65 -29.97
C GLY A 588 -30.62 -0.43 -30.84
N ALA A 589 -29.97 0.75 -30.70
CA ALA A 589 -28.84 1.17 -31.50
C ALA A 589 -27.48 1.03 -30.78
N LEU A 590 -27.45 0.44 -29.57
CA LEU A 590 -26.18 0.20 -28.87
C LEU A 590 -25.45 -0.98 -29.54
N PRO A 591 -24.36 -0.74 -30.27
CA PRO A 591 -23.68 -1.78 -31.02
C PRO A 591 -22.84 -2.68 -30.10
N VAL A 592 -22.55 -3.89 -30.57
CA VAL A 592 -21.46 -4.71 -30.03
C VAL A 592 -20.14 -3.98 -30.30
N ASN A 593 -19.32 -3.84 -29.28
CA ASN A 593 -18.03 -3.14 -29.34
C ASN A 593 -16.97 -4.03 -30.04
N GLN A 594 -16.98 -4.05 -31.38
CA GLN A 594 -16.05 -4.85 -32.16
C GLN A 594 -14.59 -4.45 -31.98
N GLU A 595 -14.32 -3.12 -31.89
CA GLU A 595 -12.98 -2.63 -31.63
C GLU A 595 -12.49 -2.99 -30.22
N GLY A 596 -13.41 -3.08 -29.25
CA GLY A 596 -13.12 -3.62 -27.91
C GLY A 596 -12.69 -5.08 -27.97
N ILE A 597 -13.44 -5.90 -28.69
CA ILE A 597 -13.10 -7.32 -28.91
C ILE A 597 -11.73 -7.43 -29.57
N ALA A 598 -11.49 -6.69 -30.65
CA ALA A 598 -10.20 -6.70 -31.35
C ALA A 598 -9.04 -6.22 -30.44
N THR A 599 -9.30 -5.28 -29.53
CA THR A 599 -8.32 -4.86 -28.53
C THR A 599 -8.00 -6.00 -27.55
N ALA A 600 -9.00 -6.70 -27.05
CA ALA A 600 -8.82 -7.85 -26.16
C ALA A 600 -8.09 -9.01 -26.85
N GLU A 601 -8.25 -9.18 -28.16
CA GLU A 601 -7.51 -10.16 -28.97
C GLU A 601 -6.00 -9.87 -29.02
N ARG A 602 -5.61 -8.61 -28.92
CA ARG A 602 -4.20 -8.19 -28.86
C ARG A 602 -3.60 -8.17 -27.44
N HIS A 603 -4.42 -8.48 -26.44
CA HIS A 603 -4.01 -8.49 -25.02
C HIS A 603 -4.38 -9.85 -24.41
N GLN A 604 -3.62 -10.87 -24.76
CA GLN A 604 -3.80 -12.20 -24.20
C GLN A 604 -2.72 -12.50 -23.16
N TRP A 605 -2.99 -13.39 -22.23
CA TRP A 605 -2.02 -13.77 -21.21
C TRP A 605 -0.78 -14.45 -21.81
N GLU A 606 -0.93 -15.11 -22.96
CA GLU A 606 0.18 -15.67 -23.73
C GLU A 606 1.14 -14.58 -24.24
N ASP A 607 0.60 -13.46 -24.72
CA ASP A 607 1.40 -12.32 -25.18
C ASP A 607 2.11 -11.66 -24.00
N ALA A 608 1.44 -11.59 -22.84
CA ALA A 608 2.04 -11.10 -21.58
C ALA A 608 3.20 -11.99 -21.12
N ALA A 609 3.03 -13.33 -21.18
CA ALA A 609 4.10 -14.27 -20.85
C ALA A 609 5.30 -14.14 -21.81
N ASP A 610 5.05 -14.01 -23.10
CA ASP A 610 6.10 -13.80 -24.10
C ASP A 610 6.84 -12.47 -23.89
N ALA A 611 6.12 -11.39 -23.54
CA ALA A 611 6.72 -10.11 -23.19
C ALA A 611 7.57 -10.18 -21.91
N LEU A 612 7.07 -10.87 -20.88
CA LEU A 612 7.81 -11.12 -19.64
C LEU A 612 9.12 -11.89 -19.92
N LEU A 613 9.07 -12.94 -20.73
CA LEU A 613 10.27 -13.70 -21.08
C LEU A 613 11.29 -12.86 -21.88
N ARG A 614 10.83 -12.00 -22.79
CA ARG A 614 11.70 -11.05 -23.50
C ARG A 614 12.35 -10.06 -22.54
N GLY A 615 11.58 -9.50 -21.59
CA GLY A 615 12.12 -8.58 -20.57
C GLY A 615 13.18 -9.25 -19.70
N ILE A 616 12.96 -10.50 -19.26
CA ILE A 616 13.99 -11.26 -18.55
C ILE A 616 15.24 -11.45 -19.42
N GLN A 617 15.06 -11.76 -20.70
CA GLN A 617 16.20 -11.91 -21.62
C GLN A 617 17.00 -10.62 -21.77
N THR A 618 16.33 -9.46 -21.81
CA THR A 618 17.01 -8.14 -21.82
C THR A 618 17.87 -7.96 -20.56
N VAL A 619 17.35 -8.32 -19.39
CA VAL A 619 18.09 -8.22 -18.10
C VAL A 619 19.30 -9.16 -18.07
N ILE A 620 19.20 -10.37 -18.63
CA ILE A 620 20.29 -11.34 -18.60
C ILE A 620 21.36 -11.05 -19.67
N GLY A 621 20.95 -10.47 -20.78
CA GLY A 621 21.82 -10.20 -21.94
C GLY A 621 22.56 -8.86 -21.87
N GLY A 622 22.17 -7.95 -20.98
CA GLY A 622 22.86 -6.68 -20.72
C GLY A 622 23.89 -6.84 -19.64
#